data_e91ffa209cd2f1b238ab73cdb1401d84
#
_entry.id   e91ffa209cd2f1b238ab73cdb1401d84
#
_cell.length_a   1.000
_cell.length_b   1.000
_cell.length_c   1.000
_cell.angle_alpha   90.00
_cell.angle_beta   90.00
_cell.angle_gamma   90.00
#
_symmetry.space_group_name_H-M   'P 1'
#
loop_
_entity.id
_entity.type
_entity.pdbx_description
1 polymer ?
#
loop_
_entity_poly.entity_id
_entity_poly.type
_entity_poly.pdbx_seq_one_letter_code
_entity_poly.pdbx_strand_id
1 'polypeptide(L)'
;MAQFKVHNLWPIPVYEGEIPVREKWKVLIKSLDYERTHINNSDISCDRYILNSMPELKSEIETHCEYFVRKYLNIKDNAKFYLQNSWVNIHGPNEFSQIHYHGSSLLSGVYYPILPKKSGDIAFHKGSIYTNIFHNSIRIEYNENNHITTEKYVIDLNEGTIVIFPSHLEHSVEQNKSNESRYSIAFNLFVRGEFGKEEYKLEIK
;
A
#
# COMPACT_ATOMS: atom_id res chain seq x y z
N MET A 1 -5.53 40.74 17.62
CA MET A 1 -4.70 39.85 16.79
C MET A 1 -5.62 39.15 15.80
N ALA A 2 -5.28 39.11 14.51
CA ALA A 2 -6.07 38.37 13.52
C ALA A 2 -6.00 36.88 13.81
N GLN A 3 -7.14 36.19 13.81
CA GLN A 3 -7.19 34.72 13.93
C GLN A 3 -7.23 34.11 12.54
N PHE A 4 -6.32 33.19 12.26
CA PHE A 4 -6.24 32.48 10.98
C PHE A 4 -6.53 31.00 11.21
N LYS A 5 -7.25 30.37 10.27
CA LYS A 5 -7.53 28.93 10.28
C LYS A 5 -7.35 28.38 8.87
N VAL A 6 -6.61 27.29 8.76
CA VAL A 6 -6.43 26.54 7.51
C VAL A 6 -7.11 25.18 7.66
N HIS A 7 -7.85 24.77 6.65
CA HIS A 7 -8.50 23.45 6.60
C HIS A 7 -7.86 22.63 5.47
N ASN A 8 -7.36 21.44 5.81
CA ASN A 8 -6.92 20.46 4.83
C ASN A 8 -8.15 19.65 4.40
N LEU A 9 -8.64 19.95 3.19
CA LEU A 9 -9.84 19.29 2.67
C LEU A 9 -9.46 18.03 1.90
N TRP A 10 -10.21 16.93 2.15
CA TRP A 10 -10.11 15.65 1.45
C TRP A 10 -8.71 15.01 1.47
N PRO A 11 -8.13 14.80 2.66
CA PRO A 11 -6.87 14.08 2.77
C PRO A 11 -7.07 12.61 2.30
N ILE A 12 -6.07 12.07 1.61
CA ILE A 12 -6.02 10.66 1.27
C ILE A 12 -5.33 9.92 2.43
N PRO A 13 -6.04 9.05 3.16
CA PRO A 13 -5.44 8.33 4.27
C PRO A 13 -4.59 7.16 3.79
N VAL A 14 -3.41 7.03 4.38
CA VAL A 14 -2.55 5.85 4.31
C VAL A 14 -2.39 5.33 5.73
N TYR A 15 -2.71 4.05 5.95
CA TYR A 15 -2.58 3.38 7.22
C TYR A 15 -1.19 2.76 7.35
N GLU A 16 -0.60 2.90 8.52
CA GLU A 16 0.63 2.23 8.92
C GLU A 16 0.40 1.49 10.24
N GLY A 17 0.91 0.27 10.33
CA GLY A 17 0.83 -0.56 11.52
C GLY A 17 2.00 -1.52 11.59
N GLU A 18 2.01 -2.40 12.59
CA GLU A 18 3.08 -3.36 12.82
C GLU A 18 2.51 -4.75 13.09
N ILE A 19 3.06 -5.78 12.43
CA ILE A 19 2.82 -7.19 12.68
C ILE A 19 4.17 -7.84 13.00
N PRO A 20 4.36 -8.40 14.20
CA PRO A 20 5.62 -9.03 14.57
C PRO A 20 6.01 -10.16 13.61
N VAL A 21 7.21 -10.09 13.07
CA VAL A 21 7.69 -11.08 12.11
C VAL A 21 7.95 -12.43 12.78
N ARG A 22 7.54 -13.51 12.10
CA ARG A 22 7.79 -14.89 12.54
C ARG A 22 8.71 -15.59 11.55
N GLU A 23 9.71 -16.27 12.05
CA GLU A 23 10.73 -16.92 11.22
C GLU A 23 10.15 -17.93 10.22
N LYS A 24 9.09 -18.67 10.62
CA LYS A 24 8.39 -19.59 9.72
C LYS A 24 7.85 -18.93 8.44
N TRP A 25 7.47 -17.63 8.50
CA TRP A 25 7.02 -16.89 7.32
C TRP A 25 8.19 -16.57 6.39
N LYS A 26 9.34 -16.19 6.95
CA LYS A 26 10.56 -15.96 6.16
C LYS A 26 11.03 -17.22 5.45
N VAL A 27 10.97 -18.37 6.13
CA VAL A 27 11.30 -19.67 5.53
C VAL A 27 10.36 -19.98 4.38
N LEU A 28 9.04 -19.85 4.60
CA LEU A 28 8.03 -20.14 3.58
C LEU A 28 8.24 -19.27 2.33
N ILE A 29 8.32 -17.94 2.48
CA ILE A 29 8.45 -17.04 1.32
C ILE A 29 9.74 -17.26 0.54
N LYS A 30 10.84 -17.68 1.18
CA LYS A 30 12.09 -18.03 0.50
C LYS A 30 12.02 -19.34 -0.28
N SER A 31 11.06 -20.20 0.02
CA SER A 31 10.88 -21.51 -0.64
C SER A 31 9.87 -21.50 -1.80
N LEU A 32 9.25 -20.36 -2.09
CA LEU A 32 8.26 -20.24 -3.18
C LEU A 32 8.93 -20.22 -4.55
N ASP A 33 8.13 -20.55 -5.56
CA ASP A 33 8.49 -20.31 -6.96
C ASP A 33 8.21 -18.86 -7.35
N TYR A 34 9.15 -18.29 -8.08
CA TYR A 34 9.12 -16.89 -8.52
C TYR A 34 9.28 -16.78 -10.04
N GLU A 35 8.70 -15.73 -10.60
CA GLU A 35 8.87 -15.35 -11.99
C GLU A 35 9.28 -13.87 -12.11
N ARG A 36 10.08 -13.55 -13.10
CA ARG A 36 10.52 -12.17 -13.34
C ARG A 36 9.37 -11.34 -13.89
N THR A 37 9.16 -10.14 -13.32
CA THR A 37 8.22 -9.17 -13.87
C THR A 37 8.97 -8.13 -14.69
N HIS A 38 8.43 -7.78 -15.88
CA HIS A 38 8.99 -6.71 -16.70
C HIS A 38 8.50 -5.31 -16.29
N ILE A 39 7.38 -5.25 -15.55
CA ILE A 39 6.76 -4.00 -15.14
C ILE A 39 7.50 -3.38 -13.95
N ASN A 40 7.91 -4.19 -12.98
CA ASN A 40 8.43 -3.72 -11.71
C ASN A 40 9.91 -4.04 -11.47
N ASN A 41 10.67 -4.47 -12.49
CA ASN A 41 12.07 -4.85 -12.35
C ASN A 41 12.34 -5.61 -11.04
N SER A 42 11.51 -6.62 -10.75
CA SER A 42 11.49 -7.42 -9.53
C SER A 42 11.02 -8.83 -9.83
N ASP A 43 11.19 -9.75 -8.91
CA ASP A 43 10.59 -11.07 -9.00
C ASP A 43 9.29 -11.09 -8.19
N ILE A 44 8.32 -11.87 -8.66
CA ILE A 44 7.01 -12.01 -8.03
C ILE A 44 6.67 -13.50 -7.85
N SER A 45 6.08 -13.89 -6.71
CA SER A 45 5.69 -15.28 -6.48
C SER A 45 4.71 -15.76 -7.56
N CYS A 46 4.86 -17.01 -8.04
CA CYS A 46 3.91 -17.64 -8.97
C CYS A 46 2.52 -17.81 -8.33
N ASP A 47 2.46 -18.07 -7.03
CA ASP A 47 1.21 -18.06 -6.25
C ASP A 47 0.74 -16.60 -6.01
N ARG A 48 -0.50 -16.33 -6.45
CA ARG A 48 -1.19 -15.03 -6.27
C ARG A 48 -2.18 -15.02 -5.10
N TYR A 49 -2.16 -16.05 -4.26
CA TYR A 49 -3.01 -16.21 -3.09
C TYR A 49 -2.21 -16.66 -1.87
N ILE A 50 -0.96 -16.23 -1.76
CA ILE A 50 0.02 -16.74 -0.79
C ILE A 50 -0.45 -16.67 0.66
N LEU A 51 -1.27 -15.69 1.03
CA LEU A 51 -1.82 -15.59 2.38
C LEU A 51 -2.75 -16.76 2.75
N ASN A 52 -3.26 -17.54 1.79
CA ASN A 52 -4.01 -18.75 2.10
C ASN A 52 -3.10 -19.87 2.69
N SER A 53 -1.81 -19.85 2.37
CA SER A 53 -0.80 -20.72 2.96
C SER A 53 -0.21 -20.18 4.27
N MET A 54 -0.62 -18.98 4.68
CA MET A 54 -0.14 -18.27 5.88
C MET A 54 -1.33 -17.80 6.76
N PRO A 55 -2.18 -18.70 7.27
CA PRO A 55 -3.46 -18.35 7.90
C PRO A 55 -3.32 -17.42 9.11
N GLU A 56 -2.26 -17.55 9.89
CA GLU A 56 -2.01 -16.66 11.04
C GLU A 56 -1.68 -15.24 10.57
N LEU A 57 -0.78 -15.08 9.59
CA LEU A 57 -0.46 -13.77 9.03
C LEU A 57 -1.68 -13.15 8.34
N LYS A 58 -2.45 -13.97 7.60
CA LYS A 58 -3.71 -13.55 6.98
C LYS A 58 -4.66 -12.93 8.00
N SER A 59 -4.87 -13.62 9.14
CA SER A 59 -5.74 -13.14 10.22
C SER A 59 -5.24 -11.83 10.85
N GLU A 60 -3.93 -11.69 11.03
CA GLU A 60 -3.35 -10.45 11.54
C GLU A 60 -3.54 -9.30 10.54
N ILE A 61 -3.29 -9.52 9.24
CA ILE A 61 -3.55 -8.53 8.18
C ILE A 61 -5.04 -8.13 8.13
N GLU A 62 -5.95 -9.11 8.19
CA GLU A 62 -7.39 -8.86 8.20
C GLU A 62 -7.81 -8.00 9.41
N THR A 63 -7.17 -8.18 10.56
CA THR A 63 -7.39 -7.34 11.75
C THR A 63 -7.00 -5.88 11.51
N HIS A 64 -5.85 -5.62 10.90
CA HIS A 64 -5.42 -4.27 10.52
C HIS A 64 -6.34 -3.65 9.46
N CYS A 65 -6.76 -4.43 8.46
CA CYS A 65 -7.71 -3.99 7.44
C CYS A 65 -9.06 -3.61 8.06
N GLU A 66 -9.60 -4.44 8.95
CA GLU A 66 -10.87 -4.18 9.64
C GLU A 66 -10.78 -2.94 10.53
N TYR A 67 -9.67 -2.74 11.25
CA TYR A 67 -9.44 -1.52 12.01
C TYR A 67 -9.47 -0.29 11.10
N PHE A 68 -8.72 -0.30 9.99
CA PHE A 68 -8.68 0.82 9.05
C PHE A 68 -10.05 1.12 8.47
N VAL A 69 -10.76 0.09 8.00
CA VAL A 69 -12.09 0.22 7.37
C VAL A 69 -13.15 0.69 8.36
N ARG A 70 -13.22 0.09 9.57
CA ARG A 70 -14.32 0.35 10.52
C ARG A 70 -14.05 1.51 11.46
N LYS A 71 -12.82 1.61 11.97
CA LYS A 71 -12.51 2.61 13.01
C LYS A 71 -12.05 3.93 12.42
N TYR A 72 -11.25 3.89 11.36
CA TYR A 72 -10.74 5.12 10.74
C TYR A 72 -11.64 5.63 9.61
N LEU A 73 -11.95 4.80 8.61
CA LEU A 73 -12.82 5.19 7.48
C LEU A 73 -14.31 5.20 7.85
N ASN A 74 -14.68 4.60 8.97
CA ASN A 74 -16.05 4.54 9.49
C ASN A 74 -17.08 3.97 8.48
N ILE A 75 -16.65 2.96 7.71
CA ILE A 75 -17.50 2.30 6.72
C ILE A 75 -18.49 1.36 7.42
N LYS A 76 -19.74 1.33 6.96
CA LYS A 76 -20.81 0.50 7.52
C LYS A 76 -20.57 -1.00 7.33
N ASP A 77 -21.15 -1.82 8.21
CA ASP A 77 -20.98 -3.28 8.22
C ASP A 77 -21.62 -4.02 7.04
N ASN A 78 -22.51 -3.38 6.28
CA ASN A 78 -23.05 -3.95 5.04
C ASN A 78 -21.98 -4.09 3.93
N ALA A 79 -20.90 -3.34 4.00
CA ALA A 79 -19.73 -3.47 3.13
C ALA A 79 -18.72 -4.44 3.76
N LYS A 80 -18.64 -5.67 3.26
CA LYS A 80 -17.72 -6.71 3.75
C LYS A 80 -16.43 -6.69 2.92
N PHE A 81 -15.36 -6.15 3.45
CA PHE A 81 -14.05 -6.19 2.82
C PHE A 81 -13.43 -7.59 2.97
N TYR A 82 -12.74 -8.05 1.95
CA TYR A 82 -12.04 -9.34 1.95
C TYR A 82 -10.75 -9.27 1.14
N LEU A 83 -9.79 -10.10 1.50
CA LEU A 83 -8.54 -10.27 0.75
C LEU A 83 -8.85 -10.95 -0.59
N GLN A 84 -8.66 -10.22 -1.69
CA GLN A 84 -8.94 -10.68 -3.03
C GLN A 84 -7.80 -11.54 -3.58
N ASN A 85 -6.58 -11.06 -3.45
CA ASN A 85 -5.35 -11.74 -3.85
C ASN A 85 -4.17 -11.26 -3.00
N SER A 86 -3.06 -11.99 -3.09
CA SER A 86 -1.82 -11.67 -2.36
C SER A 86 -0.63 -12.39 -2.99
N TRP A 87 0.52 -11.72 -3.03
CA TRP A 87 1.74 -12.25 -3.62
C TRP A 87 2.98 -11.70 -2.90
N VAL A 88 4.12 -12.36 -3.10
CA VAL A 88 5.43 -11.88 -2.63
C VAL A 88 6.14 -11.17 -3.75
N ASN A 89 6.72 -10.01 -3.47
CA ASN A 89 7.68 -9.35 -4.35
C ASN A 89 9.09 -9.49 -3.77
N ILE A 90 10.07 -9.77 -4.62
CA ILE A 90 11.50 -9.75 -4.29
C ILE A 90 12.15 -8.60 -5.06
N HIS A 91 12.84 -7.73 -4.32
CA HIS A 91 13.72 -6.74 -4.94
C HIS A 91 15.15 -7.05 -4.53
N GLY A 92 15.93 -7.58 -5.47
CA GLY A 92 17.36 -7.77 -5.32
C GLY A 92 18.12 -6.44 -5.32
N PRO A 93 19.46 -6.46 -5.17
CA PRO A 93 20.30 -5.27 -5.26
C PRO A 93 20.08 -4.49 -6.56
N ASN A 94 19.90 -3.16 -6.43
CA ASN A 94 19.60 -2.21 -7.52
C ASN A 94 18.21 -2.32 -8.16
N GLU A 95 17.37 -3.21 -7.71
CA GLU A 95 15.99 -3.34 -8.20
C GLU A 95 15.04 -2.34 -7.52
N PHE A 96 13.93 -2.03 -8.20
CA PHE A 96 12.94 -1.05 -7.77
C PHE A 96 11.58 -1.35 -8.44
N SER A 97 10.50 -0.74 -7.98
CA SER A 97 9.23 -0.72 -8.72
C SER A 97 8.93 0.66 -9.27
N GLN A 98 8.50 0.71 -10.52
CA GLN A 98 8.04 1.94 -11.16
C GLN A 98 6.76 2.47 -10.50
N ILE A 99 6.39 3.71 -10.81
CA ILE A 99 5.12 4.29 -10.38
C ILE A 99 3.98 3.49 -11.01
N HIS A 100 3.05 3.01 -10.19
CA HIS A 100 1.89 2.24 -10.59
C HIS A 100 0.76 2.38 -9.57
N TYR A 101 -0.40 1.85 -9.92
CA TYR A 101 -1.57 1.69 -9.04
C TYR A 101 -2.19 0.31 -9.26
N HIS A 102 -3.08 -0.12 -8.36
CA HIS A 102 -3.75 -1.42 -8.49
C HIS A 102 -5.16 -1.24 -9.03
N GLY A 103 -5.41 -1.79 -10.23
CA GLY A 103 -6.75 -1.89 -10.81
C GLY A 103 -7.59 -2.99 -10.16
N SER A 104 -8.91 -2.90 -10.29
CA SER A 104 -9.86 -3.93 -9.85
C SER A 104 -9.79 -4.25 -8.35
N SER A 105 -9.38 -3.30 -7.52
CA SER A 105 -9.35 -3.38 -6.07
C SER A 105 -9.69 -2.03 -5.44
N LEU A 106 -10.12 -2.01 -4.18
CA LEU A 106 -10.50 -0.79 -3.47
C LEU A 106 -9.40 -0.32 -2.51
N LEU A 107 -8.83 -1.26 -1.77
CA LEU A 107 -7.67 -1.03 -0.91
C LEU A 107 -6.57 -1.99 -1.29
N SER A 108 -5.35 -1.54 -1.17
CA SER A 108 -4.13 -2.33 -1.35
C SER A 108 -3.28 -2.21 -0.10
N GLY A 109 -2.44 -3.18 0.13
CA GLY A 109 -1.49 -3.12 1.24
C GLY A 109 -0.24 -3.93 0.98
N VAL A 110 0.76 -3.66 1.80
CA VAL A 110 2.06 -4.34 1.75
C VAL A 110 2.55 -4.59 3.16
N TYR A 111 2.99 -5.81 3.42
CA TYR A 111 3.65 -6.22 4.64
C TYR A 111 5.12 -6.56 4.36
N TYR A 112 6.03 -6.19 5.27
CA TYR A 112 7.48 -6.29 5.07
C TYR A 112 8.12 -7.30 6.01
N PRO A 113 8.13 -8.62 5.70
CA PRO A 113 8.73 -9.65 6.55
C PRO A 113 10.27 -9.71 6.49
N ILE A 114 10.92 -9.21 5.43
CA ILE A 114 12.37 -9.15 5.28
C ILE A 114 12.73 -7.81 4.65
N LEU A 115 13.34 -6.93 5.45
CA LEU A 115 13.65 -5.56 5.06
C LEU A 115 15.11 -5.20 5.45
N PRO A 116 16.10 -5.52 4.63
CA PRO A 116 17.48 -5.09 4.88
C PRO A 116 17.60 -3.56 4.91
N LYS A 117 18.52 -3.03 5.69
CA LYS A 117 18.78 -1.59 5.73
C LYS A 117 19.13 -1.05 4.34
N LYS A 118 18.54 0.08 3.96
CA LYS A 118 18.69 0.72 2.64
C LYS A 118 18.14 -0.11 1.46
N SER A 119 17.20 -1.04 1.71
CA SER A 119 16.60 -1.84 0.65
C SER A 119 15.48 -1.14 -0.12
N GLY A 120 15.27 0.15 0.13
CA GLY A 120 14.28 1.00 -0.53
C GLY A 120 12.90 0.95 0.16
N ASP A 121 12.27 2.09 0.25
CA ASP A 121 10.98 2.29 0.91
C ASP A 121 9.85 2.46 -0.08
N ILE A 122 8.59 2.37 0.37
CA ILE A 122 7.43 2.70 -0.43
C ILE A 122 7.28 4.21 -0.52
N ALA A 123 7.04 4.70 -1.72
CA ALA A 123 6.83 6.10 -2.00
C ALA A 123 5.47 6.32 -2.67
N PHE A 124 4.67 7.22 -2.14
CA PHE A 124 3.41 7.65 -2.71
C PHE A 124 3.60 8.92 -3.52
N HIS A 125 2.92 9.02 -4.67
CA HIS A 125 3.06 10.11 -5.60
C HIS A 125 1.76 10.92 -5.70
N LYS A 126 1.91 12.22 -5.82
CA LYS A 126 0.79 13.13 -6.04
C LYS A 126 0.43 13.14 -7.52
N GLY A 127 -0.31 12.11 -7.95
CA GLY A 127 -0.47 11.73 -9.35
C GLY A 127 -1.31 12.65 -10.22
N SER A 128 -2.10 13.58 -9.67
CA SER A 128 -3.02 14.39 -10.46
C SER A 128 -2.73 15.87 -10.38
N ILE A 129 -2.83 16.57 -11.52
CA ILE A 129 -2.79 18.04 -11.58
C ILE A 129 -3.84 18.69 -10.66
N TYR A 130 -4.96 18.01 -10.39
CA TYR A 130 -6.04 18.48 -9.51
C TYR A 130 -5.70 18.40 -8.01
N THR A 131 -4.69 17.61 -7.63
CA THR A 131 -4.24 17.51 -6.24
C THR A 131 -3.08 18.45 -5.92
N ASN A 132 -2.47 19.07 -6.92
CA ASN A 132 -1.44 20.08 -6.73
C ASN A 132 -2.07 21.42 -6.37
N ILE A 133 -1.50 22.11 -5.36
CA ILE A 133 -1.97 23.45 -4.93
C ILE A 133 -1.85 24.44 -6.08
N PHE A 134 -0.77 24.32 -6.84
CA PHE A 134 -0.52 25.13 -8.03
C PHE A 134 -0.41 24.22 -9.25
N HIS A 135 -1.02 24.66 -10.35
CA HIS A 135 -0.88 23.95 -11.62
C HIS A 135 0.59 23.94 -12.06
N ASN A 136 1.06 22.80 -12.62
CA ASN A 136 2.46 22.59 -13.02
C ASN A 136 3.01 23.57 -14.08
N SER A 137 2.21 24.55 -14.51
CA SER A 137 2.64 25.61 -15.45
C SER A 137 3.67 26.57 -14.86
N ILE A 138 3.75 26.66 -13.54
CA ILE A 138 4.70 27.54 -12.84
C ILE A 138 5.35 26.72 -11.72
N ARG A 139 6.66 26.64 -11.72
CA ARG A 139 7.41 26.03 -10.64
C ARG A 139 7.60 27.02 -9.51
N ILE A 140 6.96 26.74 -8.38
CA ILE A 140 7.10 27.53 -7.15
C ILE A 140 8.06 26.78 -6.23
N GLU A 141 9.02 27.52 -5.68
CA GLU A 141 9.97 27.01 -4.69
C GLU A 141 9.41 27.21 -3.29
N TYR A 142 9.60 26.21 -2.43
CA TYR A 142 9.19 26.23 -1.03
C TYR A 142 10.42 26.26 -0.14
N ASN A 143 10.36 26.98 0.97
CA ASN A 143 11.44 26.94 1.97
C ASN A 143 11.65 25.52 2.49
N GLU A 144 10.54 24.83 2.79
CA GLU A 144 10.52 23.43 3.18
C GLU A 144 9.26 22.75 2.61
N ASN A 145 9.41 21.52 2.14
CA ASN A 145 8.27 20.71 1.74
C ASN A 145 7.57 20.10 2.97
N ASN A 146 6.26 20.06 2.92
CA ASN A 146 5.42 19.40 3.92
C ASN A 146 4.41 18.46 3.22
N HIS A 147 3.54 17.82 3.98
CA HIS A 147 2.53 16.88 3.46
C HIS A 147 1.54 17.51 2.45
N ILE A 148 1.47 18.86 2.37
CA ILE A 148 0.61 19.55 1.41
C ILE A 148 1.38 19.89 0.13
N THR A 149 2.67 20.24 0.25
CA THR A 149 3.48 20.77 -0.87
C THR A 149 4.35 19.70 -1.54
N THR A 150 4.63 18.59 -0.86
CA THR A 150 5.43 17.50 -1.44
C THR A 150 4.72 16.81 -2.61
N GLU A 151 5.47 16.46 -3.64
CA GLU A 151 4.98 15.67 -4.77
C GLU A 151 5.19 14.16 -4.55
N LYS A 152 6.07 13.81 -3.62
CA LYS A 152 6.40 12.43 -3.26
C LYS A 152 6.48 12.31 -1.74
N TYR A 153 5.77 11.36 -1.17
CA TYR A 153 5.82 11.04 0.26
C TYR A 153 6.36 9.63 0.45
N VAL A 154 7.45 9.50 1.19
CA VAL A 154 8.10 8.22 1.49
C VAL A 154 7.77 7.82 2.92
N ILE A 155 7.35 6.58 3.14
CA ILE A 155 7.19 6.00 4.47
C ILE A 155 8.48 5.29 4.84
N ASP A 156 9.08 5.68 5.95
CA ASP A 156 10.26 5.04 6.52
C ASP A 156 9.87 3.68 7.12
N LEU A 157 10.28 2.61 6.46
CA LEU A 157 9.84 1.26 6.77
C LEU A 157 10.77 0.54 7.74
N ASN A 158 10.18 -0.31 8.56
CA ASN A 158 10.86 -1.30 9.37
C ASN A 158 10.38 -2.72 9.04
N GLU A 159 11.19 -3.73 9.36
CA GLU A 159 10.75 -5.12 9.27
C GLU A 159 9.54 -5.32 10.20
N GLY A 160 8.46 -5.90 9.69
CA GLY A 160 7.20 -6.02 10.40
C GLY A 160 6.17 -4.92 10.09
N THR A 161 6.55 -3.84 9.42
CA THR A 161 5.60 -2.80 9.01
C THR A 161 4.54 -3.35 8.05
N ILE A 162 3.29 -2.95 8.26
CA ILE A 162 2.18 -3.11 7.32
C ILE A 162 1.67 -1.74 6.90
N VAL A 163 1.50 -1.52 5.59
CA VAL A 163 0.92 -0.29 5.02
C VAL A 163 -0.34 -0.66 4.25
N ILE A 164 -1.45 0.11 4.43
CA ILE A 164 -2.71 -0.07 3.70
C ILE A 164 -3.15 1.28 3.14
N PHE A 165 -3.56 1.31 1.88
CA PHE A 165 -3.88 2.53 1.16
C PHE A 165 -4.95 2.31 0.08
N PRO A 166 -5.64 3.36 -0.39
CA PRO A 166 -6.54 3.27 -1.54
C PRO A 166 -5.81 2.76 -2.78
N SER A 167 -6.37 1.76 -3.46
CA SER A 167 -5.68 1.07 -4.58
C SER A 167 -5.35 1.97 -5.77
N HIS A 168 -6.10 3.07 -5.94
CA HIS A 168 -5.84 4.05 -7.01
C HIS A 168 -4.69 5.02 -6.71
N LEU A 169 -4.17 5.02 -5.47
CA LEU A 169 -3.07 5.89 -5.09
C LEU A 169 -1.77 5.42 -5.76
N GLU A 170 -1.21 6.29 -6.61
CA GLU A 170 0.03 6.02 -7.31
C GLU A 170 1.18 5.87 -6.33
N HIS A 171 1.93 4.78 -6.47
CA HIS A 171 3.05 4.48 -5.60
C HIS A 171 4.17 3.78 -6.37
N SER A 172 5.35 3.83 -5.80
CA SER A 172 6.55 3.17 -6.29
C SER A 172 7.32 2.55 -5.14
N VAL A 173 8.33 1.78 -5.48
CA VAL A 173 9.30 1.29 -4.51
C VAL A 173 10.67 1.83 -4.89
N GLU A 174 11.34 2.47 -3.94
CA GLU A 174 12.67 3.01 -4.14
C GLU A 174 13.69 1.89 -4.40
N GLN A 175 14.78 2.25 -5.06
CA GLN A 175 15.85 1.32 -5.41
C GLN A 175 16.46 0.66 -4.16
N ASN A 176 16.59 -0.66 -4.19
CA ASN A 176 17.33 -1.41 -3.20
C ASN A 176 18.84 -1.13 -3.32
N LYS A 177 19.37 -0.35 -2.39
CA LYS A 177 20.79 0.01 -2.30
C LYS A 177 21.58 -0.91 -1.35
N SER A 178 20.94 -1.97 -0.86
CA SER A 178 21.60 -3.00 -0.05
C SER A 178 22.21 -4.10 -0.94
N ASN A 179 23.02 -4.96 -0.36
CA ASN A 179 23.54 -6.15 -1.02
C ASN A 179 22.66 -7.39 -0.80
N GLU A 180 21.51 -7.23 -0.16
CA GLU A 180 20.58 -8.30 0.19
C GLU A 180 19.22 -8.07 -0.48
N SER A 181 18.48 -9.16 -0.74
CA SER A 181 17.13 -9.06 -1.29
C SER A 181 16.12 -8.67 -0.22
N ARG A 182 15.24 -7.73 -0.56
CA ARG A 182 14.05 -7.37 0.20
C ARG A 182 12.87 -8.21 -0.26
N TYR A 183 12.08 -8.70 0.70
CA TYR A 183 10.82 -9.42 0.44
C TYR A 183 9.66 -8.64 1.03
N SER A 184 8.62 -8.44 0.25
CA SER A 184 7.38 -7.83 0.69
C SER A 184 6.19 -8.67 0.24
N ILE A 185 5.15 -8.76 1.08
CA ILE A 185 3.89 -9.43 0.76
C ILE A 185 2.86 -8.35 0.43
N ALA A 186 2.52 -8.23 -0.84
CA ALA A 186 1.48 -7.34 -1.31
C ALA A 186 0.12 -8.06 -1.30
N PHE A 187 -0.95 -7.31 -1.06
CA PHE A 187 -2.31 -7.82 -1.07
C PHE A 187 -3.31 -6.75 -1.51
N ASN A 188 -4.43 -7.20 -2.05
CA ASN A 188 -5.54 -6.34 -2.43
C ASN A 188 -6.81 -6.75 -1.72
N LEU A 189 -7.66 -5.75 -1.43
CA LEU A 189 -8.99 -5.95 -0.87
C LEU A 189 -10.05 -5.47 -1.86
N PHE A 190 -11.10 -6.26 -1.93
CA PHE A 190 -12.33 -5.88 -2.59
C PHE A 190 -13.50 -5.98 -1.60
N VAL A 191 -14.71 -5.66 -2.02
CA VAL A 191 -15.87 -5.57 -1.15
C VAL A 191 -17.02 -6.42 -1.65
N ARG A 192 -17.80 -6.99 -0.73
CA ARG A 192 -19.10 -7.65 -0.98
C ARG A 192 -20.18 -6.96 -0.18
N GLY A 193 -21.41 -7.00 -0.68
CA GLY A 193 -22.57 -6.46 0.00
C GLY A 193 -23.49 -5.65 -0.89
N GLU A 194 -24.42 -4.96 -0.25
CA GLU A 194 -25.36 -4.07 -0.91
C GLU A 194 -24.95 -2.61 -0.69
N PHE A 195 -24.86 -1.85 -1.77
CA PHE A 195 -24.41 -0.45 -1.79
C PHE A 195 -25.46 0.44 -2.45
N GLY A 196 -25.45 1.73 -2.08
CA GLY A 196 -26.37 2.72 -2.60
C GLY A 196 -27.77 2.62 -2.00
N LYS A 197 -28.67 3.44 -2.53
CA LYS A 197 -30.08 3.49 -2.17
C LYS A 197 -30.92 3.65 -3.43
N GLU A 198 -32.14 3.14 -3.39
CA GLU A 198 -33.11 3.29 -4.47
C GLU A 198 -32.54 2.89 -5.85
N GLU A 199 -32.58 3.78 -6.82
CA GLU A 199 -32.11 3.55 -8.20
C GLU A 199 -30.58 3.33 -8.32
N TYR A 200 -29.81 3.69 -7.30
CA TYR A 200 -28.36 3.48 -7.27
C TYR A 200 -27.94 2.22 -6.49
N LYS A 201 -28.90 1.33 -6.22
CA LYS A 201 -28.62 0.08 -5.50
C LYS A 201 -27.75 -0.83 -6.36
N LEU A 202 -26.60 -1.26 -5.78
CA LEU A 202 -25.64 -2.22 -6.35
C LEU A 202 -25.44 -3.35 -5.35
N GLU A 203 -25.56 -4.59 -5.81
CA GLU A 203 -25.18 -5.80 -5.07
C GLU A 203 -23.92 -6.40 -5.66
N ILE A 204 -22.91 -6.61 -4.82
CA ILE A 204 -21.68 -7.33 -5.17
C ILE A 204 -21.65 -8.61 -4.33
N LYS A 205 -21.66 -9.77 -5.00
CA LYS A 205 -21.71 -11.12 -4.39
C LYS A 205 -20.33 -11.67 -4.07
#